data_2706a60d188d06798cc685dcb69e39b0
#
_entry.id   2706a60d188d06798cc685dcb69e39b0
#
_cell.length_a   1.000
_cell.length_b   1.000
_cell.length_c   1.000
_cell.angle_alpha   90.00
_cell.angle_beta   90.00
_cell.angle_gamma   90.00
#
_symmetry.space_group_name_H-M   'P 1'
#
loop_
_entity.id
_entity.type
_entity.pdbx_description
1 polymer ?
#
loop_
_entity_poly.entity_id
_entity_poly.type
_entity_poly.pdbx_seq_one_letter_code
_entity_poly.pdbx_strand_id
1 'polypeptide(L)'
;MRKNYFQNVKIADKLKMVMKAIFAILLVNNILFAILMLVFGHPVWIIIPVIAVVGMPLLSKMIIQELTENILEPLDQIEKAADDMAHGNLEIDISYQGEDELGKLAESFRNTSFYLRGVVDDINQLLTEFAKGNFDARSHDIEAYQGNFGEILKKLEATENNLSQTIKNVQESSNQVSAGADQLAQSAQGLAEGATDQAAAVQQLTSSVAEVATHIEENTKSTDSVHDQAKRVAIKADSGSAKMKELVEAGEGKLLYTYD
;
A
#
# COMPACT_ATOMS: atom_id res chain seq x y z
N MET A 1 46.54 6.77 -33.55
CA MET A 1 45.37 7.62 -33.86
C MET A 1 44.50 7.19 -35.07
N ARG A 2 44.91 6.29 -35.95
CA ARG A 2 44.11 5.87 -37.12
C ARG A 2 43.09 4.75 -36.89
N LYS A 3 43.12 4.04 -35.74
CA LYS A 3 42.23 2.88 -35.49
C LYS A 3 40.80 3.27 -35.10
N ASN A 4 40.56 4.47 -34.53
CA ASN A 4 39.25 4.84 -33.99
C ASN A 4 38.33 5.52 -35.01
N TYR A 5 38.84 6.02 -36.14
CA TYR A 5 37.99 6.72 -37.12
C TYR A 5 36.99 5.77 -37.80
N PHE A 6 37.39 4.52 -38.06
CA PHE A 6 36.53 3.51 -38.70
C PHE A 6 35.48 2.89 -37.73
N GLN A 7 35.68 3.00 -36.43
CA GLN A 7 34.72 2.41 -35.46
C GLN A 7 33.42 3.21 -35.33
N ASN A 8 33.46 4.52 -35.53
CA ASN A 8 32.32 5.43 -35.31
C ASN A 8 31.56 5.79 -36.61
N VAL A 9 31.94 5.23 -37.76
CA VAL A 9 31.27 5.47 -39.03
C VAL A 9 30.25 4.37 -39.27
N LYS A 10 28.99 4.72 -39.61
CA LYS A 10 27.97 3.73 -39.98
C LYS A 10 28.46 2.75 -41.00
N ILE A 11 28.07 1.48 -40.91
CA ILE A 11 28.46 0.39 -41.79
C ILE A 11 28.19 0.75 -43.27
N ALA A 12 27.04 1.40 -43.53
CA ALA A 12 26.68 1.92 -44.85
C ALA A 12 27.73 2.88 -45.43
N ASP A 13 28.24 3.79 -44.64
CA ASP A 13 29.22 4.77 -45.07
C ASP A 13 30.61 4.14 -45.26
N LYS A 14 30.97 3.14 -44.43
CA LYS A 14 32.17 2.32 -44.61
C LYS A 14 32.11 1.58 -45.94
N LEU A 15 30.98 0.94 -46.25
CA LEU A 15 30.77 0.17 -47.46
C LEU A 15 30.82 1.11 -48.69
N LYS A 16 30.14 2.24 -48.65
CA LYS A 16 30.21 3.30 -49.70
C LYS A 16 31.64 3.80 -49.89
N MET A 17 32.40 3.98 -48.82
CA MET A 17 33.81 4.42 -48.90
C MET A 17 34.72 3.37 -49.53
N VAL A 18 34.57 2.09 -49.13
CA VAL A 18 35.33 0.98 -49.71
C VAL A 18 34.97 0.81 -51.20
N MET A 19 33.69 0.87 -51.55
CA MET A 19 33.25 0.80 -52.94
C MET A 19 33.79 1.96 -53.79
N LYS A 20 33.77 3.19 -53.25
CA LYS A 20 34.38 4.34 -53.93
C LYS A 20 35.88 4.18 -54.11
N ALA A 21 36.60 3.63 -53.14
CA ALA A 21 38.03 3.38 -53.20
C ALA A 21 38.34 2.29 -54.29
N ILE A 22 37.60 1.19 -54.32
CA ILE A 22 37.72 0.14 -55.34
C ILE A 22 37.43 0.74 -56.70
N PHE A 23 36.36 1.53 -56.85
CA PHE A 23 36.04 2.19 -58.10
C PHE A 23 37.15 3.15 -58.56
N ALA A 24 37.72 3.97 -57.66
CA ALA A 24 38.82 4.86 -57.99
C ALA A 24 40.07 4.10 -58.44
N ILE A 25 40.38 2.98 -57.77
CA ILE A 25 41.54 2.11 -58.17
C ILE A 25 41.33 1.48 -59.58
N LEU A 26 40.11 0.99 -59.84
CA LEU A 26 39.74 0.43 -61.12
C LEU A 26 39.77 1.47 -62.26
N LEU A 27 39.32 2.70 -61.97
CA LEU A 27 39.33 3.81 -62.91
C LEU A 27 40.76 4.23 -63.26
N VAL A 28 41.65 4.35 -62.26
CA VAL A 28 43.06 4.65 -62.42
C VAL A 28 43.73 3.55 -63.25
N ASN A 29 43.42 2.28 -62.95
CA ASN A 29 43.98 1.13 -63.67
C ASN A 29 43.53 1.12 -65.17
N ASN A 30 42.24 1.43 -65.44
CA ASN A 30 41.70 1.53 -66.81
C ASN A 30 42.32 2.71 -67.58
N ILE A 31 42.54 3.87 -66.94
CA ILE A 31 43.22 5.02 -67.59
C ILE A 31 44.67 4.67 -67.90
N LEU A 32 45.40 4.03 -66.97
CA LEU A 32 46.78 3.57 -67.21
C LEU A 32 46.85 2.58 -68.35
N PHE A 33 45.86 1.65 -68.37
CA PHE A 33 45.79 0.66 -69.45
C PHE A 33 45.48 1.30 -70.84
N ALA A 34 44.58 2.33 -70.88
CA ALA A 34 44.28 3.10 -72.09
C ALA A 34 45.47 3.89 -72.59
N ILE A 35 46.27 4.49 -71.69
CA ILE A 35 47.54 5.19 -72.02
C ILE A 35 48.57 4.19 -72.62
N LEU A 36 48.72 3.01 -72.02
CA LEU A 36 49.65 1.98 -72.48
C LEU A 36 49.26 1.49 -73.90
N MET A 37 47.93 1.41 -74.17
CA MET A 37 47.40 1.02 -75.47
C MET A 37 47.59 2.04 -76.58
N LEU A 38 47.52 3.32 -76.24
CA LEU A 38 47.85 4.44 -77.16
C LEU A 38 49.27 4.43 -77.55
N VAL A 39 50.21 3.97 -76.73
CA VAL A 39 51.63 3.84 -77.01
C VAL A 39 51.93 2.64 -77.86
N PHE A 40 51.17 1.55 -77.75
CA PHE A 40 51.46 0.27 -78.50
C PHE A 40 50.59 0.02 -79.74
N GLY A 41 49.62 0.90 -80.07
CA GLY A 41 49.13 1.08 -81.45
C GLY A 41 48.10 0.09 -82.00
N HIS A 42 47.32 -0.66 -81.20
CA HIS A 42 46.29 -1.55 -81.73
C HIS A 42 44.87 -1.05 -81.30
N PRO A 43 43.97 -0.68 -82.23
CA PRO A 43 42.67 -0.03 -81.94
C PRO A 43 41.66 -0.97 -81.28
N VAL A 44 41.77 -2.26 -81.35
CA VAL A 44 40.88 -3.27 -80.74
C VAL A 44 40.92 -3.19 -79.20
N TRP A 45 42.04 -2.79 -78.63
CA TRP A 45 42.22 -2.73 -77.17
C TRP A 45 41.61 -1.50 -76.51
N ILE A 46 41.16 -0.50 -77.29
CA ILE A 46 40.47 0.70 -76.74
C ILE A 46 39.03 0.37 -76.29
N ILE A 47 38.39 -0.64 -76.84
CA ILE A 47 37.03 -1.04 -76.61
C ILE A 47 36.87 -1.58 -75.16
N ILE A 48 37.84 -2.34 -74.64
CA ILE A 48 37.79 -2.97 -73.32
C ILE A 48 37.75 -1.90 -72.18
N PRO A 49 38.64 -0.88 -72.10
CA PRO A 49 38.61 0.14 -71.10
C PRO A 49 37.36 1.04 -71.21
N VAL A 50 36.83 1.30 -72.41
CA VAL A 50 35.60 2.07 -72.61
C VAL A 50 34.39 1.33 -71.99
N ILE A 51 34.26 0.03 -72.27
CA ILE A 51 33.22 -0.82 -71.66
C ILE A 51 33.39 -0.88 -70.15
N ALA A 52 34.59 -0.97 -69.64
CA ALA A 52 34.82 -1.00 -68.17
C ALA A 52 34.49 0.35 -67.49
N VAL A 53 34.82 1.49 -68.10
CA VAL A 53 34.51 2.84 -67.55
C VAL A 53 33.00 3.10 -67.47
N VAL A 54 32.20 2.56 -68.39
CA VAL A 54 30.74 2.73 -68.39
C VAL A 54 30.05 1.61 -67.61
N GLY A 55 30.50 0.37 -67.73
CA GLY A 55 29.85 -0.78 -67.07
C GLY A 55 30.09 -0.87 -65.58
N MET A 56 31.26 -0.50 -65.06
CA MET A 56 31.61 -0.57 -63.66
C MET A 56 30.76 0.33 -62.77
N PRO A 57 30.45 1.60 -63.11
CA PRO A 57 29.54 2.44 -62.32
C PRO A 57 28.11 1.88 -62.20
N LEU A 58 27.61 1.30 -63.29
CA LEU A 58 26.28 0.68 -63.33
C LEU A 58 26.22 -0.57 -62.44
N LEU A 59 27.21 -1.44 -62.52
CA LEU A 59 27.33 -2.62 -61.68
C LEU A 59 27.52 -2.25 -60.22
N SER A 60 28.36 -1.25 -59.89
CA SER A 60 28.57 -0.80 -58.53
C SER A 60 27.31 -0.19 -57.91
N LYS A 61 26.52 0.57 -58.70
CA LYS A 61 25.26 1.10 -58.29
C LYS A 61 24.23 -0.01 -57.97
N MET A 62 24.13 -1.02 -58.82
CA MET A 62 23.27 -2.18 -58.59
C MET A 62 23.67 -2.92 -57.30
N ILE A 63 24.95 -3.24 -57.11
CA ILE A 63 25.43 -3.93 -55.91
C ILE A 63 25.21 -3.11 -54.66
N ILE A 64 25.47 -1.79 -54.69
CA ILE A 64 25.23 -0.93 -53.54
C ILE A 64 23.75 -0.87 -53.20
N GLN A 65 22.87 -0.77 -54.18
CA GLN A 65 21.43 -0.75 -53.98
C GLN A 65 20.95 -2.06 -53.39
N GLU A 66 21.33 -3.17 -53.92
CA GLU A 66 21.03 -4.54 -53.43
C GLU A 66 21.48 -4.72 -51.96
N LEU A 67 22.72 -4.32 -51.64
CA LEU A 67 23.24 -4.37 -50.28
C LEU A 67 22.52 -3.41 -49.33
N THR A 68 22.09 -2.25 -49.81
CA THR A 68 21.37 -1.29 -49.00
C THR A 68 19.97 -1.81 -48.62
N GLU A 69 19.23 -2.28 -49.62
CA GLU A 69 17.83 -2.73 -49.42
C GLU A 69 17.75 -4.05 -48.67
N ASN A 70 18.66 -5.00 -48.91
CA ASN A 70 18.57 -6.36 -48.34
C ASN A 70 19.41 -6.56 -47.07
N ILE A 71 20.34 -5.68 -46.75
CA ILE A 71 21.19 -5.85 -45.56
C ILE A 71 21.17 -4.61 -44.65
N LEU A 72 21.41 -3.40 -45.22
CA LEU A 72 21.64 -2.22 -44.40
C LEU A 72 20.35 -1.65 -43.79
N GLU A 73 19.28 -1.59 -44.59
CA GLU A 73 17.98 -1.13 -44.09
C GLU A 73 17.38 -2.05 -43.03
N PRO A 74 17.34 -3.39 -43.23
CA PRO A 74 16.89 -4.30 -42.17
C PRO A 74 17.73 -4.22 -40.91
N LEU A 75 19.04 -4.09 -41.01
CA LEU A 75 19.92 -3.98 -39.85
C LEU A 75 19.70 -2.66 -39.08
N ASP A 76 19.47 -1.55 -39.77
CA ASP A 76 19.15 -0.26 -39.18
C ASP A 76 17.79 -0.31 -38.44
N GLN A 77 16.78 -0.99 -39.01
CA GLN A 77 15.50 -1.22 -38.37
C GLN A 77 15.64 -2.05 -37.08
N ILE A 78 16.44 -3.12 -37.11
CA ILE A 78 16.70 -3.98 -35.96
C ILE A 78 17.51 -3.22 -34.89
N GLU A 79 18.54 -2.45 -35.30
CA GLU A 79 19.30 -1.59 -34.38
C GLU A 79 18.39 -0.61 -33.67
N LYS A 80 17.53 0.10 -34.40
CA LYS A 80 16.57 1.05 -33.86
C LYS A 80 15.57 0.38 -32.92
N ALA A 81 15.03 -0.77 -33.32
CA ALA A 81 14.13 -1.54 -32.47
C ALA A 81 14.79 -1.98 -31.15
N ALA A 82 16.07 -2.42 -31.23
CA ALA A 82 16.83 -2.79 -30.04
C ALA A 82 17.07 -1.56 -29.12
N ASP A 83 17.36 -0.39 -29.68
CA ASP A 83 17.54 0.86 -28.95
C ASP A 83 16.23 1.32 -28.31
N ASP A 84 15.11 1.28 -29.04
CA ASP A 84 13.76 1.56 -28.52
C ASP A 84 13.43 0.65 -27.33
N MET A 85 13.65 -0.66 -27.46
CA MET A 85 13.43 -1.63 -26.38
C MET A 85 14.33 -1.37 -25.15
N ALA A 86 15.58 -0.98 -25.38
CA ALA A 86 16.52 -0.66 -24.31
C ALA A 86 16.07 0.60 -23.50
N HIS A 87 15.32 1.49 -24.14
CA HIS A 87 14.73 2.67 -23.51
C HIS A 87 13.29 2.43 -22.98
N GLY A 88 12.81 1.17 -23.03
CA GLY A 88 11.50 0.79 -22.51
C GLY A 88 10.34 0.97 -23.50
N ASN A 89 10.63 1.40 -24.73
CA ASN A 89 9.62 1.44 -25.78
C ASN A 89 9.49 0.05 -26.42
N LEU A 90 8.39 -0.63 -26.10
CA LEU A 90 8.08 -1.96 -26.63
C LEU A 90 7.23 -1.91 -27.91
N GLU A 91 6.88 -0.72 -28.41
CA GLU A 91 6.22 -0.55 -29.71
C GLU A 91 7.27 -0.39 -30.80
N ILE A 92 7.84 -1.50 -31.24
CA ILE A 92 8.85 -1.52 -32.30
C ILE A 92 8.19 -1.72 -33.67
N ASP A 93 8.77 -1.07 -34.68
CA ASP A 93 8.37 -1.25 -36.07
C ASP A 93 9.56 -1.81 -36.87
N ILE A 94 9.49 -3.09 -37.21
CA ILE A 94 10.42 -3.79 -38.10
C ILE A 94 9.60 -4.33 -39.27
N SER A 95 9.71 -3.66 -40.43
CA SER A 95 8.92 -4.03 -41.61
C SER A 95 9.55 -5.15 -42.42
N TYR A 96 10.84 -5.47 -42.19
CA TYR A 96 11.57 -6.51 -42.93
C TYR A 96 11.00 -7.91 -42.62
N GLN A 97 10.65 -8.66 -43.68
CA GLN A 97 10.05 -10.00 -43.61
C GLN A 97 10.82 -11.03 -44.50
N GLY A 98 12.14 -10.92 -44.57
CA GLY A 98 12.98 -11.88 -45.30
C GLY A 98 12.93 -13.27 -44.68
N GLU A 99 13.19 -14.30 -45.47
CA GLU A 99 13.33 -15.71 -45.01
C GLU A 99 14.77 -16.06 -44.60
N ASP A 100 15.68 -15.08 -44.68
CA ASP A 100 17.09 -15.19 -44.35
C ASP A 100 17.38 -15.02 -42.82
N GLU A 101 18.63 -14.93 -42.44
CA GLU A 101 19.07 -14.76 -41.06
C GLU A 101 18.62 -13.44 -40.47
N LEU A 102 18.52 -12.36 -41.28
CA LEU A 102 18.03 -11.06 -40.85
C LEU A 102 16.51 -11.09 -40.61
N GLY A 103 15.75 -11.80 -41.47
CA GLY A 103 14.32 -12.02 -41.27
C GLY A 103 14.02 -12.79 -40.00
N LYS A 104 14.78 -13.85 -39.72
CA LYS A 104 14.67 -14.60 -38.45
C LYS A 104 15.01 -13.73 -37.23
N LEU A 105 16.01 -12.88 -37.33
CA LEU A 105 16.41 -11.95 -36.30
C LEU A 105 15.29 -10.91 -36.06
N ALA A 106 14.76 -10.32 -37.12
CA ALA A 106 13.63 -9.38 -37.08
C ALA A 106 12.39 -9.99 -36.41
N GLU A 107 12.06 -11.23 -36.75
CA GLU A 107 10.99 -12.00 -36.16
C GLU A 107 11.21 -12.23 -34.65
N SER A 108 12.44 -12.60 -34.28
CA SER A 108 12.78 -12.77 -32.84
C SER A 108 12.63 -11.51 -32.06
N PHE A 109 12.99 -10.32 -32.59
CA PHE A 109 12.77 -9.03 -31.96
C PHE A 109 11.27 -8.68 -31.83
N ARG A 110 10.50 -8.90 -32.93
CA ARG A 110 9.02 -8.70 -32.87
C ARG A 110 8.39 -9.57 -31.82
N ASN A 111 8.72 -10.85 -31.76
CA ASN A 111 8.19 -11.78 -30.77
C ASN A 111 8.61 -11.39 -29.35
N THR A 112 9.86 -11.02 -29.12
CA THR A 112 10.35 -10.55 -27.83
C THR A 112 9.58 -9.31 -27.37
N SER A 113 9.42 -8.31 -28.25
CA SER A 113 8.65 -7.11 -27.96
C SER A 113 7.20 -7.43 -27.62
N PHE A 114 6.56 -8.30 -28.39
CA PHE A 114 5.17 -8.74 -28.18
C PHE A 114 5.00 -9.38 -26.79
N TYR A 115 5.86 -10.33 -26.43
CA TYR A 115 5.81 -10.98 -25.11
C TYR A 115 6.07 -10.01 -23.95
N LEU A 116 7.09 -9.16 -24.09
CA LEU A 116 7.40 -8.16 -23.05
C LEU A 116 6.24 -7.18 -22.86
N ARG A 117 5.60 -6.73 -23.95
CA ARG A 117 4.43 -5.87 -23.89
C ARG A 117 3.28 -6.56 -23.18
N GLY A 118 2.98 -7.81 -23.51
CA GLY A 118 1.94 -8.59 -22.85
C GLY A 118 2.14 -8.65 -21.33
N VAL A 119 3.36 -8.94 -20.87
CA VAL A 119 3.70 -8.95 -19.43
C VAL A 119 3.53 -7.58 -18.80
N VAL A 120 4.04 -6.52 -19.45
CA VAL A 120 3.95 -5.14 -18.91
C VAL A 120 2.50 -4.66 -18.84
N ASP A 121 1.70 -4.92 -19.87
CA ASP A 121 0.29 -4.52 -19.91
C ASP A 121 -0.53 -5.25 -18.84
N ASP A 122 -0.32 -6.55 -18.67
CA ASP A 122 -1.02 -7.34 -17.64
C ASP A 122 -0.62 -6.89 -16.22
N ILE A 123 0.67 -6.65 -15.97
CA ILE A 123 1.13 -6.07 -14.68
C ILE A 123 0.47 -4.71 -14.42
N ASN A 124 0.43 -3.83 -15.42
CA ASN A 124 -0.20 -2.51 -15.29
C ASN A 124 -1.69 -2.63 -14.98
N GLN A 125 -2.38 -3.59 -15.60
CA GLN A 125 -3.79 -3.86 -15.34
C GLN A 125 -4.01 -4.37 -13.90
N LEU A 126 -3.21 -5.34 -13.44
CA LEU A 126 -3.25 -5.86 -12.07
C LEU A 126 -2.99 -4.75 -11.05
N LEU A 127 -1.94 -3.95 -11.25
CA LEU A 127 -1.62 -2.84 -10.35
C LEU A 127 -2.72 -1.77 -10.34
N THR A 128 -3.38 -1.54 -11.48
CA THR A 128 -4.53 -0.63 -11.57
C THR A 128 -5.71 -1.13 -10.75
N GLU A 129 -6.01 -2.43 -10.80
CA GLU A 129 -7.04 -3.03 -9.96
C GLU A 129 -6.69 -2.97 -8.47
N PHE A 130 -5.44 -3.23 -8.11
CA PHE A 130 -4.96 -3.09 -6.74
C PHE A 130 -5.11 -1.66 -6.21
N ALA A 131 -4.80 -0.66 -7.05
CA ALA A 131 -4.98 0.76 -6.71
C ALA A 131 -6.45 1.13 -6.44
N LYS A 132 -7.40 0.42 -7.06
CA LYS A 132 -8.84 0.54 -6.79
C LYS A 132 -9.30 -0.23 -5.55
N GLY A 133 -8.41 -0.98 -4.90
CA GLY A 133 -8.72 -1.85 -3.76
C GLY A 133 -9.27 -3.23 -4.14
N ASN A 134 -9.22 -3.59 -5.42
CA ASN A 134 -9.60 -4.92 -5.89
C ASN A 134 -8.39 -5.85 -5.81
N PHE A 135 -8.23 -6.51 -4.67
CA PHE A 135 -7.15 -7.48 -4.41
C PHE A 135 -7.53 -8.92 -4.79
N ASP A 136 -8.63 -9.14 -5.47
CA ASP A 136 -9.03 -10.45 -6.00
C ASP A 136 -8.85 -10.53 -7.53
N ALA A 137 -8.23 -9.50 -8.16
CA ALA A 137 -7.91 -9.47 -9.58
C ALA A 137 -6.87 -10.57 -9.92
N ARG A 138 -6.97 -11.17 -11.09
CA ARG A 138 -6.04 -12.21 -11.55
C ARG A 138 -5.48 -11.84 -12.91
N SER A 139 -4.27 -12.34 -13.20
CA SER A 139 -3.68 -12.23 -14.53
C SER A 139 -4.62 -12.80 -15.59
N HIS A 140 -4.77 -12.07 -16.69
CA HIS A 140 -5.57 -12.48 -17.84
C HIS A 140 -4.74 -13.28 -18.85
N ASP A 141 -3.42 -13.15 -18.80
CA ASP A 141 -2.49 -13.77 -19.76
C ASP A 141 -1.34 -14.50 -19.04
N ILE A 142 -1.68 -15.62 -18.40
CA ILE A 142 -0.69 -16.46 -17.71
C ILE A 142 0.37 -16.99 -18.67
N GLU A 143 0.01 -17.18 -19.98
CA GLU A 143 0.92 -17.73 -21.00
C GLU A 143 2.03 -16.73 -21.37
N ALA A 144 1.81 -15.43 -21.18
CA ALA A 144 2.84 -14.40 -21.36
C ALA A 144 3.98 -14.51 -20.34
N TYR A 145 3.74 -15.12 -19.18
CA TYR A 145 4.75 -15.22 -18.11
C TYR A 145 5.64 -16.45 -18.25
N GLN A 146 6.43 -16.48 -19.32
CA GLN A 146 7.38 -17.57 -19.57
C GLN A 146 8.70 -17.38 -18.80
N GLY A 147 9.35 -18.48 -18.48
CA GLY A 147 10.66 -18.47 -17.85
C GLY A 147 10.69 -17.69 -16.52
N ASN A 148 11.59 -16.74 -16.41
CA ASN A 148 11.75 -15.91 -15.20
C ASN A 148 10.57 -14.99 -14.90
N PHE A 149 9.75 -14.66 -15.89
CA PHE A 149 8.55 -13.84 -15.67
C PHE A 149 7.49 -14.56 -14.84
N GLY A 150 7.44 -15.91 -14.89
CA GLY A 150 6.55 -16.70 -14.03
C GLY A 150 6.82 -16.53 -12.54
N GLU A 151 8.05 -16.20 -12.14
CA GLU A 151 8.35 -15.86 -10.73
C GLU A 151 7.80 -14.50 -10.34
N ILE A 152 7.76 -13.54 -11.26
CA ILE A 152 7.16 -12.22 -11.03
C ILE A 152 5.66 -12.40 -10.76
N LEU A 153 4.96 -13.16 -11.60
CA LEU A 153 3.54 -13.45 -11.42
C LEU A 153 3.26 -14.10 -10.06
N LYS A 154 4.01 -15.15 -9.70
CA LYS A 154 3.87 -15.80 -8.38
C LYS A 154 4.06 -14.83 -7.21
N LYS A 155 5.02 -13.91 -7.31
CA LYS A 155 5.25 -12.90 -6.26
C LYS A 155 4.15 -11.85 -6.21
N LEU A 156 3.58 -11.46 -7.36
CA LEU A 156 2.41 -10.58 -7.43
C LEU A 156 1.20 -11.25 -6.78
N GLU A 157 0.89 -12.50 -7.14
CA GLU A 157 -0.21 -13.27 -6.54
C GLU A 157 -0.03 -13.46 -5.02
N ALA A 158 1.18 -13.72 -4.56
CA ALA A 158 1.47 -13.83 -3.13
C ALA A 158 1.26 -12.48 -2.41
N THR A 159 1.68 -11.37 -3.02
CA THR A 159 1.48 -10.02 -2.47
C THR A 159 -0.01 -9.68 -2.39
N GLU A 160 -0.75 -9.97 -3.44
CA GLU A 160 -2.20 -9.82 -3.52
C GLU A 160 -2.93 -10.59 -2.42
N ASN A 161 -2.62 -11.89 -2.28
CA ASN A 161 -3.23 -12.73 -1.25
C ASN A 161 -2.92 -12.17 0.17
N ASN A 162 -1.69 -11.72 0.41
CA ASN A 162 -1.31 -11.11 1.69
C ASN A 162 -2.07 -9.79 1.95
N LEU A 163 -2.22 -8.95 0.94
CA LEU A 163 -2.99 -7.70 1.05
C LEU A 163 -4.47 -7.98 1.28
N SER A 164 -5.08 -8.89 0.52
CA SER A 164 -6.47 -9.32 0.71
C SER A 164 -6.71 -9.83 2.13
N GLN A 165 -5.83 -10.71 2.63
CA GLN A 165 -5.92 -11.22 3.99
C GLN A 165 -5.76 -10.11 5.04
N THR A 166 -4.82 -9.19 4.82
CA THR A 166 -4.60 -8.07 5.73
C THR A 166 -5.83 -7.16 5.82
N ILE A 167 -6.43 -6.83 4.68
CA ILE A 167 -7.66 -6.02 4.63
C ILE A 167 -8.83 -6.74 5.33
N LYS A 168 -8.99 -8.06 5.13
CA LYS A 168 -10.00 -8.86 5.86
C LYS A 168 -9.78 -8.80 7.37
N ASN A 169 -8.55 -8.96 7.84
CA ASN A 169 -8.23 -8.87 9.26
C ASN A 169 -8.49 -7.47 9.83
N VAL A 170 -8.18 -6.41 9.07
CA VAL A 170 -8.48 -5.02 9.47
C VAL A 170 -10.00 -4.81 9.56
N GLN A 171 -10.76 -5.31 8.59
CA GLN A 171 -12.23 -5.23 8.61
C GLN A 171 -12.83 -5.96 9.82
N GLU A 172 -12.35 -7.15 10.12
CA GLU A 172 -12.79 -7.92 11.29
C GLU A 172 -12.44 -7.20 12.59
N SER A 173 -11.22 -6.70 12.72
CA SER A 173 -10.79 -5.91 13.87
C SER A 173 -11.62 -4.63 14.04
N SER A 174 -11.95 -3.95 12.95
CA SER A 174 -12.82 -2.77 12.94
C SER A 174 -14.23 -3.08 13.46
N ASN A 175 -14.79 -4.23 13.00
CA ASN A 175 -16.10 -4.69 13.46
C ASN A 175 -16.08 -5.02 14.97
N GLN A 176 -15.00 -5.65 15.45
CA GLN A 176 -14.83 -5.93 16.90
C GLN A 176 -14.70 -4.66 17.72
N VAL A 177 -13.95 -3.66 17.23
CA VAL A 177 -13.85 -2.34 17.89
C VAL A 177 -15.21 -1.65 17.94
N SER A 178 -15.99 -1.69 16.85
CA SER A 178 -17.34 -1.13 16.81
C SER A 178 -18.27 -1.79 17.83
N ALA A 179 -18.28 -3.12 17.86
CA ALA A 179 -19.09 -3.87 18.84
C ALA A 179 -18.66 -3.58 20.30
N GLY A 180 -17.35 -3.47 20.54
CA GLY A 180 -16.81 -3.09 21.86
C GLY A 180 -17.20 -1.67 22.27
N ALA A 181 -17.22 -0.72 21.33
CA ALA A 181 -17.68 0.63 21.58
C ALA A 181 -19.17 0.70 21.92
N ASP A 182 -20.01 -0.08 21.23
CA ASP A 182 -21.43 -0.18 21.54
C ASP A 182 -21.68 -0.77 22.95
N GLN A 183 -20.94 -1.82 23.30
CA GLN A 183 -21.01 -2.42 24.63
C GLN A 183 -20.54 -1.45 25.71
N LEU A 184 -19.49 -0.68 25.46
CA LEU A 184 -19.00 0.35 26.37
C LEU A 184 -20.05 1.45 26.56
N ALA A 185 -20.71 1.89 25.49
CA ALA A 185 -21.80 2.88 25.57
C ALA A 185 -22.97 2.38 26.44
N GLN A 186 -23.39 1.11 26.25
CA GLN A 186 -24.43 0.49 27.11
C GLN A 186 -23.99 0.38 28.57
N SER A 187 -22.75 0.01 28.83
CA SER A 187 -22.20 -0.07 30.19
C SER A 187 -22.14 1.30 30.87
N ALA A 188 -21.74 2.33 30.12
CA ALA A 188 -21.73 3.71 30.60
C ALA A 188 -23.15 4.22 30.95
N GLN A 189 -24.14 3.89 30.13
CA GLN A 189 -25.54 4.21 30.41
C GLN A 189 -26.03 3.51 31.67
N GLY A 190 -25.77 2.21 31.84
CA GLY A 190 -26.14 1.48 33.06
C GLY A 190 -25.43 2.03 34.32
N LEU A 191 -24.17 2.46 34.17
CA LEU A 191 -23.46 3.14 35.26
C LEU A 191 -24.07 4.47 35.63
N ALA A 192 -24.52 5.28 34.68
CA ALA A 192 -25.22 6.54 34.91
C ALA A 192 -26.55 6.33 35.61
N GLU A 193 -27.33 5.32 35.21
CA GLU A 193 -28.58 4.93 35.90
C GLU A 193 -28.30 4.47 37.35
N GLY A 194 -27.31 3.58 37.53
CA GLY A 194 -26.92 3.13 38.88
C GLY A 194 -26.41 4.26 39.78
N ALA A 195 -25.70 5.24 39.23
CA ALA A 195 -25.26 6.41 39.97
C ALA A 195 -26.46 7.29 40.40
N THR A 196 -27.47 7.39 39.53
CA THR A 196 -28.72 8.13 39.87
C THR A 196 -29.49 7.43 41.00
N ASP A 197 -29.61 6.09 40.93
CA ASP A 197 -30.26 5.30 41.98
C ASP A 197 -29.50 5.38 43.31
N GLN A 198 -28.16 5.35 43.27
CA GLN A 198 -27.33 5.56 44.47
C GLN A 198 -27.51 6.94 45.07
N ALA A 199 -27.59 8.01 44.26
CA ALA A 199 -27.84 9.34 44.72
C ALA A 199 -29.22 9.44 45.46
N ALA A 200 -30.27 8.82 44.89
CA ALA A 200 -31.58 8.76 45.50
C ALA A 200 -31.55 8.00 46.85
N ALA A 201 -30.87 6.85 46.91
CA ALA A 201 -30.71 6.07 48.15
C ALA A 201 -29.94 6.84 49.22
N VAL A 202 -28.88 7.58 48.87
CA VAL A 202 -28.12 8.45 49.78
C VAL A 202 -29.01 9.57 50.32
N GLN A 203 -29.87 10.18 49.48
CA GLN A 203 -30.83 11.20 49.94
C GLN A 203 -31.83 10.62 50.93
N GLN A 204 -32.37 9.43 50.70
CA GLN A 204 -33.28 8.73 51.60
C GLN A 204 -32.59 8.38 52.93
N LEU A 205 -31.34 7.87 52.87
CA LEU A 205 -30.56 7.62 54.09
C LEU A 205 -30.32 8.92 54.90
N THR A 206 -30.02 10.03 54.25
CA THR A 206 -29.82 11.32 54.89
C THR A 206 -31.10 11.77 55.61
N SER A 207 -32.26 11.60 54.96
CA SER A 207 -33.58 11.91 55.61
C SER A 207 -33.87 11.02 56.83
N SER A 208 -33.56 9.69 56.66
CA SER A 208 -33.75 8.75 57.81
C SER A 208 -32.82 9.05 58.99
N VAL A 209 -31.56 9.46 58.71
CA VAL A 209 -30.63 9.89 59.76
C VAL A 209 -31.13 11.16 60.46
N ALA A 210 -31.68 12.12 59.72
CA ALA A 210 -32.27 13.33 60.32
C ALA A 210 -33.50 13.00 61.21
N GLU A 211 -34.37 12.07 60.80
CA GLU A 211 -35.50 11.58 61.59
C GLU A 211 -35.02 10.88 62.87
N VAL A 212 -34.01 9.99 62.76
CA VAL A 212 -33.43 9.37 63.99
C VAL A 212 -32.82 10.40 64.91
N ALA A 213 -32.16 11.45 64.44
CA ALA A 213 -31.66 12.54 65.28
C ALA A 213 -32.77 13.27 66.00
N THR A 214 -33.90 13.50 65.32
CA THR A 214 -35.11 14.11 65.97
C THR A 214 -35.66 13.21 67.05
N HIS A 215 -35.79 11.93 66.84
CA HIS A 215 -36.26 10.96 67.83
C HIS A 215 -35.31 10.86 69.05
N ILE A 216 -33.99 10.97 68.84
CA ILE A 216 -33.01 11.01 69.94
C ILE A 216 -33.24 12.27 70.80
N GLU A 217 -33.47 13.42 70.17
CA GLU A 217 -33.77 14.67 70.92
C GLU A 217 -35.08 14.58 71.74
N GLU A 218 -36.15 14.02 71.13
CA GLU A 218 -37.41 13.77 71.81
C GLU A 218 -37.26 12.76 72.96
N ASN A 219 -36.52 11.68 72.78
CA ASN A 219 -36.22 10.72 73.83
C ASN A 219 -35.41 11.34 74.97
N THR A 220 -34.46 12.23 74.68
CA THR A 220 -33.69 12.96 75.66
C THR A 220 -34.61 13.82 76.52
N LYS A 221 -35.50 14.63 75.88
CA LYS A 221 -36.50 15.42 76.57
C LYS A 221 -37.47 14.60 77.45
N SER A 222 -37.90 13.46 76.92
CA SER A 222 -38.77 12.54 77.67
C SER A 222 -38.03 11.96 78.89
N THR A 223 -36.74 11.58 78.72
CA THR A 223 -35.90 11.07 79.82
C THR A 223 -35.72 12.14 80.93
N ASP A 224 -35.44 13.38 80.56
CA ASP A 224 -35.37 14.52 81.50
C ASP A 224 -36.68 14.70 82.27
N SER A 225 -37.84 14.64 81.55
CA SER A 225 -39.14 14.70 82.15
C SER A 225 -39.41 13.59 83.19
N VAL A 226 -39.04 12.34 82.85
CA VAL A 226 -39.15 11.20 83.76
C VAL A 226 -38.21 11.35 84.93
N HIS A 227 -37.01 11.88 84.78
CA HIS A 227 -36.07 12.16 85.83
C HIS A 227 -36.70 13.21 86.86
N ASP A 228 -37.22 14.28 86.31
CA ASP A 228 -37.90 15.31 87.17
C ASP A 228 -39.15 14.75 87.92
N GLN A 229 -39.91 13.88 87.24
CA GLN A 229 -41.03 13.20 87.88
C GLN A 229 -40.56 12.28 89.03
N ALA A 230 -39.50 11.47 88.76
CA ALA A 230 -38.91 10.61 89.80
C ALA A 230 -38.41 11.40 90.98
N LYS A 231 -37.78 12.54 90.77
CA LYS A 231 -37.32 13.46 91.80
C LYS A 231 -38.49 14.02 92.65
N ARG A 232 -39.59 14.42 91.99
CA ARG A 232 -40.80 14.83 92.64
C ARG A 232 -41.46 13.74 93.51
N VAL A 233 -41.46 12.50 92.98
CA VAL A 233 -41.95 11.33 93.73
C VAL A 233 -41.09 11.05 94.98
N ALA A 234 -39.75 11.09 94.81
CA ALA A 234 -38.83 10.96 95.95
C ALA A 234 -39.11 12.00 97.04
N ILE A 235 -39.24 13.30 96.69
CA ILE A 235 -39.58 14.38 97.66
C ILE A 235 -40.94 14.12 98.36
N LYS A 236 -41.96 13.66 97.58
CA LYS A 236 -43.26 13.32 98.14
C LYS A 236 -43.20 12.10 99.09
N ALA A 237 -42.40 11.10 98.75
CA ALA A 237 -42.17 9.96 99.62
C ALA A 237 -41.48 10.33 100.93
N ASP A 238 -40.41 11.16 100.82
CA ASP A 238 -39.74 11.70 102.05
C ASP A 238 -40.71 12.52 102.91
N SER A 239 -41.51 13.41 102.28
CA SER A 239 -42.56 14.17 103.04
C SER A 239 -43.61 13.25 103.60
N GLY A 240 -44.03 12.23 102.88
CA GLY A 240 -44.94 11.20 103.41
C GLY A 240 -44.38 10.42 104.55
N SER A 241 -43.12 10.05 104.51
CA SER A 241 -42.37 9.34 105.57
C SER A 241 -42.28 10.23 106.86
N ALA A 242 -41.91 11.52 106.59
CA ALA A 242 -41.87 12.49 107.73
C ALA A 242 -43.22 12.66 108.42
N LYS A 243 -44.33 12.78 107.64
CA LYS A 243 -45.72 12.89 108.26
C LYS A 243 -46.15 11.59 108.96
N MET A 244 -45.74 10.42 108.38
CA MET A 244 -45.99 9.14 109.02
C MET A 244 -45.28 9.07 110.40
N LYS A 245 -44.03 9.50 110.49
CA LYS A 245 -43.23 9.55 111.70
C LYS A 245 -43.90 10.49 112.75
N GLU A 246 -44.34 11.69 112.28
CA GLU A 246 -45.05 12.62 113.10
C GLU A 246 -46.38 12.03 113.66
N LEU A 247 -47.13 11.30 112.84
CA LEU A 247 -48.33 10.56 113.23
C LEU A 247 -48.06 9.45 114.25
N VAL A 248 -46.98 8.71 114.13
CA VAL A 248 -46.55 7.67 115.07
C VAL A 248 -46.17 8.31 116.39
N GLU A 249 -45.38 9.39 116.39
CA GLU A 249 -45.01 10.13 117.60
C GLU A 249 -46.25 10.72 118.32
N ALA A 250 -47.19 11.28 117.53
CA ALA A 250 -48.46 11.78 118.12
C ALA A 250 -49.37 10.67 118.69
N GLY A 251 -49.33 9.50 118.06
CA GLY A 251 -50.02 8.30 118.48
C GLY A 251 -49.48 7.73 119.83
N GLU A 252 -48.12 7.62 119.89
CA GLU A 252 -47.47 7.23 121.14
C GLU A 252 -47.72 8.20 122.28
N GLY A 253 -47.71 9.54 122.00
CA GLY A 253 -48.04 10.54 122.99
C GLY A 253 -49.50 10.41 123.51
N LYS A 254 -50.45 9.99 122.68
CA LYS A 254 -51.85 9.78 123.03
C LYS A 254 -52.08 8.50 123.85
N LEU A 255 -51.26 7.47 123.62
CA LEU A 255 -51.35 6.26 124.40
C LEU A 255 -50.79 6.40 125.83
N LEU A 256 -49.90 7.35 126.08
CA LEU A 256 -49.38 7.66 127.42
C LEU A 256 -50.39 8.47 128.33
N TYR A 257 -51.35 9.13 127.64
CA TYR A 257 -52.40 9.91 128.39
C TYR A 257 -53.71 9.12 128.74
N THR A 258 -53.77 7.85 128.32
CA THR A 258 -54.98 7.04 128.58
C THR A 258 -54.77 5.94 129.66
N TYR A 259 -53.64 6.03 130.42
CA TYR A 259 -53.31 5.09 131.49
C TYR A 259 -52.90 5.86 132.79
N ASP A 260 -53.72 6.86 133.11
CA ASP A 260 -53.76 7.39 134.41
C ASP A 260 -55.19 7.40 134.96
#